data_568eec85ef3e23e84c1eae9f8274862d
#
_entry.id   568eec85ef3e23e84c1eae9f8274862d
#
_cell.length_a   1.000
_cell.length_b   1.000
_cell.length_c   1.000
_cell.angle_alpha   90.00
_cell.angle_beta   90.00
_cell.angle_gamma   90.00
#
_symmetry.space_group_name_H-M   'P 1'
#
loop_
_entity.id
_entity.type
_entity.pdbx_description
1 polymer ?
#
loop_
_entity_poly.entity_id
_entity_poly.type
_entity_poly.pdbx_seq_one_letter_code
_entity_poly.pdbx_strand_id
1 'polypeptide(L)'
;MSLEILRAVLKRSYRTGRDLVVPEFYVPCFKESLSYDRAVGYFTSASLSLAARGVVHMVIRNKGKMRLVASPDLTDGDIASLRNVDANQVEIFKRIAERSMQDLVSKVEADCMSALAWMVSEGMLEIRLAYPKSGRGIFHEKIGVFRDGKNAVAFTGSINETAGGMVNNHESIDCYGSWSEPDRTNDKIQEFEDIWEGNVPGVDAIDFTKASDELFK
;
A
#
# COMPACT_ATOMS: atom_id res chain seq x y z
N MET A 1 -2.22 13.17 19.03
CA MET A 1 -2.40 11.97 18.17
C MET A 1 -2.18 10.73 19.00
N SER A 2 -3.12 9.82 18.98
CA SER A 2 -2.92 8.49 19.55
C SER A 2 -3.93 7.52 18.96
N LEU A 3 -3.45 6.47 18.32
CA LEU A 3 -4.29 5.38 17.84
C LEU A 3 -5.08 4.70 18.99
N GLU A 4 -4.59 4.81 20.22
CA GLU A 4 -5.27 4.25 21.38
C GLU A 4 -6.68 4.83 21.62
N ILE A 5 -6.95 6.06 21.17
CA ILE A 5 -8.30 6.63 21.28
C ILE A 5 -9.33 5.83 20.46
N LEU A 6 -8.88 5.08 19.46
CA LEU A 6 -9.74 4.22 18.66
C LEU A 6 -10.11 2.90 19.36
N ARG A 7 -9.48 2.59 20.50
CA ARG A 7 -9.69 1.35 21.25
C ARG A 7 -11.17 1.03 21.53
N ALA A 8 -11.97 2.07 21.80
CA ALA A 8 -13.38 1.91 22.12
C ALA A 8 -14.29 1.72 20.90
N VAL A 9 -13.81 2.11 19.70
CA VAL A 9 -14.62 2.13 18.47
C VAL A 9 -14.12 1.20 17.38
N LEU A 10 -12.85 0.79 17.46
CA LEU A 10 -12.25 -0.11 16.48
C LEU A 10 -12.90 -1.49 16.58
N LYS A 11 -13.50 -1.95 15.48
CA LYS A 11 -14.05 -3.29 15.37
C LYS A 11 -12.92 -4.29 15.10
N ARG A 12 -13.10 -5.54 15.53
CA ARG A 12 -12.16 -6.63 15.21
C ARG A 12 -12.19 -7.02 13.74
N SER A 13 -13.31 -6.77 13.06
CA SER A 13 -13.44 -6.99 11.62
C SER A 13 -14.42 -6.00 10.99
N TYR A 14 -14.18 -5.70 9.73
CA TYR A 14 -15.07 -4.90 8.88
C TYR A 14 -15.40 -5.67 7.62
N ARG A 15 -16.64 -5.51 7.13
CA ARG A 15 -17.11 -6.12 5.88
C ARG A 15 -17.83 -5.08 5.03
N THR A 16 -17.44 -4.93 3.80
CA THR A 16 -18.20 -4.13 2.84
C THR A 16 -19.64 -4.65 2.73
N GLY A 17 -20.59 -3.75 2.53
CA GLY A 17 -22.02 -4.10 2.56
C GLY A 17 -22.66 -4.14 3.95
N ARG A 18 -21.87 -4.30 5.03
CA ARG A 18 -22.29 -4.16 6.42
C ARG A 18 -21.76 -2.91 7.08
N ASP A 19 -20.49 -2.63 6.82
CA ASP A 19 -19.72 -1.56 7.45
C ASP A 19 -19.26 -0.55 6.39
N LEU A 20 -19.20 0.72 6.77
CA LEU A 20 -18.61 1.77 5.95
C LEU A 20 -17.10 1.81 6.19
N VAL A 21 -16.35 0.88 5.56
CA VAL A 21 -14.94 0.61 5.86
C VAL A 21 -14.07 1.88 5.75
N VAL A 22 -14.30 2.73 4.75
CA VAL A 22 -13.51 3.95 4.59
C VAL A 22 -13.75 4.94 5.74
N PRO A 23 -14.97 5.42 6.03
CA PRO A 23 -15.21 6.38 7.10
C PRO A 23 -15.08 5.79 8.51
N GLU A 24 -15.35 4.48 8.71
CA GLU A 24 -15.34 3.86 10.04
C GLU A 24 -13.96 3.30 10.43
N PHE A 25 -13.10 2.97 9.47
CA PHE A 25 -11.79 2.38 9.72
C PHE A 25 -10.64 3.24 9.15
N TYR A 26 -10.54 3.40 7.81
CA TYR A 26 -9.38 4.05 7.21
C TYR A 26 -9.21 5.51 7.64
N VAL A 27 -10.26 6.31 7.56
CA VAL A 27 -10.18 7.74 7.88
C VAL A 27 -9.81 7.98 9.35
N PRO A 28 -10.40 7.33 10.36
CA PRO A 28 -9.97 7.46 11.75
C PRO A 28 -8.53 7.01 11.97
N CYS A 29 -8.12 5.87 11.42
CA CYS A 29 -6.75 5.38 11.55
C CYS A 29 -5.72 6.34 10.94
N PHE A 30 -5.96 6.84 9.74
CA PHE A 30 -5.09 7.85 9.13
C PHE A 30 -4.95 9.11 9.97
N LYS A 31 -6.05 9.63 10.54
CA LYS A 31 -6.02 10.86 11.35
C LYS A 31 -5.13 10.75 12.59
N GLU A 32 -5.05 9.59 13.18
CA GLU A 32 -4.31 9.35 14.42
C GLU A 32 -2.91 8.76 14.19
N SER A 33 -2.49 8.59 12.93
CA SER A 33 -1.22 7.95 12.56
C SER A 33 -0.13 8.94 12.18
N LEU A 34 1.12 8.50 12.37
CA LEU A 34 2.35 9.09 11.84
C LEU A 34 2.91 8.29 10.66
N SER A 35 2.53 7.02 10.53
CA SER A 35 2.90 6.22 9.37
C SER A 35 1.79 5.26 8.97
N TYR A 36 1.77 4.96 7.67
CA TYR A 36 0.93 3.92 7.08
C TYR A 36 1.76 3.07 6.14
N ASP A 37 1.83 1.78 6.45
CA ASP A 37 2.51 0.77 5.66
C ASP A 37 1.49 -0.17 5.03
N ARG A 38 1.63 -0.42 3.73
CA ARG A 38 0.66 -1.23 2.99
C ARG A 38 1.34 -2.17 2.00
N ALA A 39 1.12 -3.46 2.15
CA ALA A 39 1.40 -4.47 1.13
C ALA A 39 0.08 -4.93 0.51
N VAL A 40 -0.05 -4.88 -0.83
CA VAL A 40 -1.31 -5.12 -1.54
C VAL A 40 -1.09 -5.67 -2.94
N GLY A 41 -2.00 -6.52 -3.41
CA GLY A 41 -1.92 -7.05 -4.77
C GLY A 41 -2.14 -5.98 -5.84
N TYR A 42 -3.17 -5.15 -5.65
CA TYR A 42 -3.51 -4.07 -6.59
C TYR A 42 -3.69 -2.75 -5.85
N PHE A 43 -3.14 -1.70 -6.44
CA PHE A 43 -3.25 -0.34 -5.94
C PHE A 43 -3.77 0.59 -7.04
N THR A 44 -4.64 1.53 -6.66
CA THR A 44 -5.04 2.64 -7.51
C THR A 44 -5.06 3.93 -6.70
N SER A 45 -4.72 5.05 -7.31
CA SER A 45 -4.80 6.37 -6.67
C SER A 45 -6.22 6.75 -6.22
N ALA A 46 -7.25 6.20 -6.88
CA ALA A 46 -8.65 6.39 -6.50
C ALA A 46 -8.94 5.89 -5.07
N SER A 47 -8.21 4.89 -4.56
CA SER A 47 -8.35 4.42 -3.17
C SER A 47 -7.90 5.48 -2.17
N LEU A 48 -6.82 6.19 -2.44
CA LEU A 48 -6.37 7.30 -1.59
C LEU A 48 -7.34 8.47 -1.62
N SER A 49 -8.00 8.71 -2.75
CA SER A 49 -9.07 9.73 -2.86
C SER A 49 -10.24 9.43 -1.92
N LEU A 50 -10.66 8.17 -1.81
CA LEU A 50 -11.75 7.77 -0.91
C LEU A 50 -11.38 8.05 0.56
N ALA A 51 -10.13 7.86 0.94
CA ALA A 51 -9.62 8.12 2.28
C ALA A 51 -8.98 9.53 2.41
N ALA A 52 -9.13 10.42 1.42
CA ALA A 52 -8.39 11.68 1.30
C ALA A 52 -8.40 12.53 2.57
N ARG A 53 -9.54 12.62 3.28
CA ARG A 53 -9.62 13.38 4.55
C ARG A 53 -8.65 12.86 5.60
N GLY A 54 -8.46 11.55 5.68
CA GLY A 54 -7.52 10.91 6.59
C GLY A 54 -6.08 11.09 6.12
N VAL A 55 -5.82 10.78 4.84
CA VAL A 55 -4.49 10.90 4.23
C VAL A 55 -3.96 12.32 4.35
N VAL A 56 -4.73 13.33 3.97
CA VAL A 56 -4.35 14.75 4.10
C VAL A 56 -4.05 15.10 5.55
N HIS A 57 -4.84 14.62 6.51
CA HIS A 57 -4.58 14.87 7.92
C HIS A 57 -3.24 14.26 8.34
N MET A 58 -3.01 12.98 8.02
CA MET A 58 -1.76 12.30 8.36
C MET A 58 -0.55 13.00 7.74
N VAL A 59 -0.59 13.26 6.43
CA VAL A 59 0.54 13.81 5.69
C VAL A 59 0.80 15.28 6.05
N ILE A 60 -0.22 16.12 6.01
CA ILE A 60 -0.05 17.57 6.17
C ILE A 60 0.06 17.96 7.65
N ARG A 61 -0.86 17.47 8.50
CA ARG A 61 -0.90 17.87 9.90
C ARG A 61 0.06 17.10 10.79
N ASN A 62 0.12 15.77 10.59
CA ASN A 62 0.94 14.90 11.41
C ASN A 62 2.37 14.77 10.88
N LYS A 63 2.67 15.26 9.66
CA LYS A 63 3.94 15.05 8.95
C LYS A 63 4.25 13.55 8.78
N GLY A 64 3.21 12.78 8.62
CA GLY A 64 3.29 11.32 8.49
C GLY A 64 3.80 10.87 7.13
N LYS A 65 4.23 9.61 7.08
CA LYS A 65 4.76 8.97 5.88
C LYS A 65 3.98 7.72 5.53
N MET A 66 4.02 7.37 4.24
CA MET A 66 3.42 6.14 3.71
C MET A 66 4.47 5.31 2.99
N ARG A 67 4.40 3.99 3.19
CA ARG A 67 5.15 2.99 2.40
C ARG A 67 4.16 2.03 1.76
N LEU A 68 4.25 1.88 0.46
CA LEU A 68 3.39 1.01 -0.32
C LEU A 68 4.20 -0.04 -1.04
N VAL A 69 3.83 -1.30 -0.89
CA VAL A 69 4.29 -2.41 -1.73
C VAL A 69 3.11 -2.93 -2.53
N ALA A 70 3.21 -2.89 -3.86
CA ALA A 70 2.16 -3.35 -4.75
C ALA A 70 2.69 -4.31 -5.81
N SER A 71 1.82 -5.18 -6.33
CA SER A 71 2.16 -5.99 -7.49
C SER A 71 2.18 -5.12 -8.75
N PRO A 72 3.23 -5.17 -9.57
CA PRO A 72 3.17 -4.59 -10.90
C PRO A 72 2.21 -5.38 -11.79
N ASP A 73 1.61 -4.73 -12.78
CA ASP A 73 0.89 -5.41 -13.85
C ASP A 73 1.91 -5.95 -14.86
N LEU A 74 2.22 -7.25 -14.76
CA LEU A 74 3.22 -7.93 -15.60
C LEU A 74 2.56 -8.60 -16.78
N THR A 75 3.02 -8.29 -18.00
CA THR A 75 2.70 -9.08 -19.20
C THR A 75 3.55 -10.34 -19.30
N ASP A 76 3.11 -11.32 -20.12
CA ASP A 76 3.92 -12.51 -20.41
C ASP A 76 5.31 -12.16 -20.96
N GLY A 77 5.42 -11.08 -21.74
CA GLY A 77 6.68 -10.56 -22.24
C GLY A 77 7.62 -10.04 -21.16
N ASP A 78 7.07 -9.38 -20.12
CA ASP A 78 7.85 -8.92 -18.97
C ASP A 78 8.37 -10.12 -18.17
N ILE A 79 7.50 -11.10 -17.92
CA ILE A 79 7.86 -12.34 -17.23
C ILE A 79 8.98 -13.08 -17.98
N ALA A 80 8.89 -13.19 -19.32
CA ALA A 80 9.92 -13.82 -20.14
C ALA A 80 11.24 -13.04 -20.06
N SER A 81 11.19 -11.71 -20.09
CA SER A 81 12.35 -10.84 -19.98
C SER A 81 13.02 -10.91 -18.60
N LEU A 82 12.24 -10.96 -17.52
CA LEU A 82 12.74 -11.11 -16.15
C LEU A 82 13.42 -12.46 -15.90
N ARG A 83 13.05 -13.49 -16.64
CA ARG A 83 13.69 -14.82 -16.58
C ARG A 83 15.03 -14.90 -17.33
N ASN A 84 15.31 -13.94 -18.18
CA ASN A 84 16.56 -13.91 -18.92
C ASN A 84 17.68 -13.36 -18.01
N VAL A 85 18.59 -14.24 -17.59
CA VAL A 85 19.70 -13.94 -16.68
C VAL A 85 20.66 -12.89 -17.26
N ASP A 86 20.75 -12.80 -18.59
CA ASP A 86 21.62 -11.86 -19.29
C ASP A 86 20.95 -10.51 -19.56
N ALA A 87 19.67 -10.36 -19.24
CA ALA A 87 18.96 -9.11 -19.48
C ALA A 87 19.25 -8.09 -18.38
N ASN A 88 19.33 -6.81 -18.80
CA ASN A 88 19.41 -5.70 -17.86
C ASN A 88 18.08 -5.56 -17.10
N GLN A 89 18.02 -6.15 -15.92
CA GLN A 89 16.80 -6.17 -15.10
C GLN A 89 16.34 -4.75 -14.74
N VAL A 90 17.27 -3.82 -14.52
CA VAL A 90 16.94 -2.41 -14.21
C VAL A 90 16.12 -1.78 -15.35
N GLU A 91 16.50 -2.02 -16.60
CA GLU A 91 15.78 -1.48 -17.77
C GLU A 91 14.41 -2.14 -17.95
N ILE A 92 14.31 -3.44 -17.67
CA ILE A 92 13.04 -4.16 -17.69
C ILE A 92 12.08 -3.57 -16.67
N PHE A 93 12.56 -3.33 -15.45
CA PHE A 93 11.76 -2.75 -14.38
C PHE A 93 11.36 -1.30 -14.66
N LYS A 94 12.26 -0.50 -15.22
CA LYS A 94 11.94 0.85 -15.66
C LYS A 94 10.77 0.85 -16.64
N ARG A 95 10.80 -0.01 -17.65
CA ARG A 95 9.71 -0.17 -18.62
C ARG A 95 8.40 -0.65 -18.00
N ILE A 96 8.46 -1.60 -17.03
CA ILE A 96 7.28 -2.07 -16.29
C ILE A 96 6.70 -0.95 -15.45
N ALA A 97 7.55 -0.19 -14.77
CA ALA A 97 7.16 0.97 -13.96
C ALA A 97 6.50 2.05 -14.83
N GLU A 98 7.10 2.39 -15.97
CA GLU A 98 6.56 3.37 -16.92
C GLU A 98 5.16 2.96 -17.41
N ARG A 99 4.98 1.69 -17.78
CA ARG A 99 3.66 1.19 -18.22
C ARG A 99 2.65 1.21 -17.06
N SER A 100 3.03 0.75 -15.89
CA SER A 100 2.14 0.77 -14.71
C SER A 100 1.75 2.21 -14.34
N MET A 101 2.65 3.17 -14.53
CA MET A 101 2.33 4.60 -14.36
C MET A 101 1.37 5.11 -15.44
N GLN A 102 1.57 4.75 -16.70
CA GLN A 102 0.65 5.14 -17.79
C GLN A 102 -0.76 4.59 -17.54
N ASP A 103 -0.88 3.34 -17.08
CA ASP A 103 -2.17 2.74 -16.71
C ASP A 103 -2.80 3.44 -15.50
N LEU A 104 -2.01 3.83 -14.52
CA LEU A 104 -2.45 4.64 -13.38
C LEU A 104 -2.95 6.02 -13.84
N VAL A 105 -2.18 6.70 -14.66
CA VAL A 105 -2.51 8.04 -15.20
C VAL A 105 -3.79 7.99 -16.04
N SER A 106 -3.99 6.97 -16.85
CA SER A 106 -5.18 6.83 -17.70
C SER A 106 -6.48 6.60 -16.92
N LYS A 107 -6.40 6.14 -15.67
CA LYS A 107 -7.53 5.75 -14.82
C LYS A 107 -7.87 6.75 -13.72
N VAL A 108 -7.12 7.85 -13.59
CA VAL A 108 -7.19 8.77 -12.44
C VAL A 108 -7.47 10.18 -12.86
N GLU A 109 -8.31 10.87 -12.08
CA GLU A 109 -8.48 12.31 -12.18
C GLU A 109 -7.15 13.04 -11.96
N ALA A 110 -6.85 14.03 -12.78
CA ALA A 110 -5.56 14.75 -12.81
C ALA A 110 -5.14 15.30 -11.43
N ASP A 111 -6.11 15.69 -10.60
CA ASP A 111 -5.85 16.23 -9.25
C ASP A 111 -5.27 15.18 -8.30
N CYS A 112 -5.71 13.91 -8.40
CA CYS A 112 -5.19 12.82 -7.58
C CYS A 112 -3.76 12.44 -7.96
N MET A 113 -3.44 12.49 -9.25
CA MET A 113 -2.08 12.22 -9.74
C MET A 113 -1.10 13.29 -9.29
N SER A 114 -1.51 14.57 -9.36
CA SER A 114 -0.69 15.67 -8.87
C SER A 114 -0.40 15.55 -7.37
N ALA A 115 -1.39 15.14 -6.58
CA ALA A 115 -1.20 14.90 -5.15
C ALA A 115 -0.23 13.74 -4.86
N LEU A 116 -0.35 12.62 -5.59
CA LEU A 116 0.57 11.48 -5.45
C LEU A 116 2.00 11.85 -5.85
N ALA A 117 2.18 12.51 -7.00
CA ALA A 117 3.48 12.97 -7.47
C ALA A 117 4.13 13.90 -6.42
N TRP A 118 3.35 14.83 -5.87
CA TRP A 118 3.82 15.70 -4.79
C TRP A 118 4.23 14.90 -3.53
N MET A 119 3.42 13.92 -3.09
CA MET A 119 3.77 13.09 -1.92
C MET A 119 5.07 12.30 -2.16
N VAL A 120 5.29 11.81 -3.37
CA VAL A 120 6.52 11.12 -3.75
C VAL A 120 7.70 12.09 -3.74
N SER A 121 7.59 13.27 -4.38
CA SER A 121 8.67 14.26 -4.45
C SER A 121 9.08 14.80 -3.08
N GLU A 122 8.13 14.90 -2.14
CA GLU A 122 8.39 15.33 -0.75
C GLU A 122 8.86 14.17 0.16
N GLY A 123 9.02 12.97 -0.37
CA GLY A 123 9.41 11.78 0.40
C GLY A 123 8.38 11.36 1.45
N MET A 124 7.12 11.71 1.24
CA MET A 124 6.00 11.34 2.10
C MET A 124 5.33 10.02 1.66
N LEU A 125 5.57 9.59 0.43
CA LEU A 125 5.13 8.32 -0.12
C LEU A 125 6.31 7.63 -0.79
N GLU A 126 6.65 6.43 -0.32
CA GLU A 126 7.59 5.53 -0.94
C GLU A 126 6.85 4.33 -1.52
N ILE A 127 7.19 3.93 -2.74
CA ILE A 127 6.52 2.83 -3.44
C ILE A 127 7.56 1.79 -3.85
N ARG A 128 7.29 0.53 -3.57
CA ARG A 128 8.02 -0.62 -4.09
C ARG A 128 7.10 -1.51 -4.91
N LEU A 129 7.62 -2.10 -5.96
CA LEU A 129 6.93 -3.12 -6.74
C LEU A 129 7.46 -4.50 -6.35
N ALA A 130 6.56 -5.38 -5.90
CA ALA A 130 6.91 -6.73 -5.49
C ALA A 130 6.37 -7.77 -6.49
N TYR A 131 7.19 -8.77 -6.80
CA TYR A 131 6.84 -9.85 -7.73
C TYR A 131 7.52 -11.16 -7.33
N PRO A 132 6.91 -12.32 -7.68
CA PRO A 132 7.52 -13.62 -7.43
C PRO A 132 8.77 -13.84 -8.29
N LYS A 133 9.91 -14.22 -7.69
CA LYS A 133 11.16 -14.58 -8.39
C LYS A 133 10.98 -15.66 -9.44
N SER A 134 10.05 -16.57 -9.22
CA SER A 134 9.72 -17.62 -10.17
C SER A 134 9.15 -17.11 -11.49
N GLY A 135 8.71 -15.85 -11.54
CA GLY A 135 7.95 -15.27 -12.65
C GLY A 135 6.61 -15.96 -12.89
N ARG A 136 6.08 -16.71 -11.90
CA ARG A 136 4.75 -17.32 -11.95
C ARG A 136 3.92 -16.81 -10.80
N GLY A 137 2.66 -16.48 -11.09
CA GLY A 137 1.76 -15.87 -10.11
C GLY A 137 1.98 -14.38 -9.96
N ILE A 138 1.33 -13.80 -8.96
CA ILE A 138 1.40 -12.38 -8.62
C ILE A 138 1.73 -12.24 -7.14
N PHE A 139 2.32 -11.12 -6.76
CA PHE A 139 2.36 -10.71 -5.36
C PHE A 139 0.94 -10.32 -4.94
N HIS A 140 0.38 -10.99 -3.93
CA HIS A 140 -1.04 -10.82 -3.58
C HIS A 140 -1.27 -10.72 -2.07
N GLU A 141 -0.28 -10.23 -1.34
CA GLU A 141 -0.43 -9.91 0.09
C GLU A 141 -1.42 -8.78 0.31
N LYS A 142 -2.00 -8.74 1.49
CA LYS A 142 -2.91 -7.68 1.93
C LYS A 142 -2.70 -7.40 3.41
N ILE A 143 -1.58 -6.76 3.70
CA ILE A 143 -1.18 -6.34 5.04
C ILE A 143 -1.23 -4.80 5.08
N GLY A 144 -1.83 -4.24 6.12
CA GLY A 144 -1.78 -2.81 6.39
C GLY A 144 -1.45 -2.56 7.86
N VAL A 145 -0.64 -1.53 8.11
CA VAL A 145 -0.21 -1.14 9.45
C VAL A 145 -0.24 0.38 9.59
N PHE A 146 -1.02 0.86 10.53
CA PHE A 146 -1.01 2.24 11.00
C PHE A 146 -0.20 2.34 12.28
N ARG A 147 0.67 3.37 12.42
CA ARG A 147 1.47 3.59 13.63
C ARG A 147 1.43 5.06 14.07
N ASP A 148 1.39 5.30 15.39
CA ASP A 148 1.48 6.64 16.00
C ASP A 148 2.81 6.87 16.76
N GLY A 149 3.76 5.95 16.62
CA GLY A 149 5.04 5.94 17.34
C GLY A 149 5.00 5.17 18.67
N LYS A 150 3.82 4.93 19.23
CA LYS A 150 3.59 4.18 20.48
C LYS A 150 2.73 2.95 20.26
N ASN A 151 1.65 3.14 19.51
CA ASN A 151 0.65 2.14 19.24
C ASN A 151 0.61 1.83 17.75
N ALA A 152 0.06 0.67 17.44
CA ALA A 152 -0.19 0.26 16.07
C ALA A 152 -1.58 -0.36 15.92
N VAL A 153 -2.16 -0.19 14.74
CA VAL A 153 -3.31 -0.94 14.26
C VAL A 153 -2.88 -1.66 13.00
N ALA A 154 -2.79 -2.97 13.07
CA ALA A 154 -2.53 -3.81 11.92
C ALA A 154 -3.84 -4.40 11.39
N PHE A 155 -3.88 -4.73 10.11
CA PHE A 155 -5.01 -5.42 9.50
C PHE A 155 -4.57 -6.28 8.32
N THR A 156 -5.35 -7.30 8.05
CA THR A 156 -5.22 -8.16 6.87
C THR A 156 -6.61 -8.56 6.38
N GLY A 157 -6.73 -9.03 5.15
CA GLY A 157 -8.01 -9.44 4.58
C GLY A 157 -7.98 -9.53 3.07
N SER A 158 -9.12 -9.34 2.42
CA SER A 158 -9.24 -9.44 0.96
C SER A 158 -9.15 -8.08 0.25
N ILE A 159 -9.32 -6.95 0.96
CA ILE A 159 -9.39 -5.62 0.36
C ILE A 159 -8.09 -5.23 -0.34
N ASN A 160 -8.18 -4.96 -1.64
CA ASN A 160 -7.16 -4.25 -2.39
C ASN A 160 -7.32 -2.73 -2.23
N GLU A 161 -6.21 -1.99 -2.38
CA GLU A 161 -6.23 -0.53 -2.43
C GLU A 161 -6.78 -0.04 -3.79
N THR A 162 -8.04 -0.36 -4.05
CA THR A 162 -8.81 0.06 -5.23
C THR A 162 -10.18 0.57 -4.81
N ALA A 163 -10.77 1.48 -5.59
CA ALA A 163 -12.13 1.96 -5.31
C ALA A 163 -13.14 0.80 -5.28
N GLY A 164 -13.00 -0.16 -6.18
CA GLY A 164 -13.83 -1.39 -6.20
C GLY A 164 -13.69 -2.19 -4.92
N GLY A 165 -12.45 -2.44 -4.46
CA GLY A 165 -12.18 -3.20 -3.23
C GLY A 165 -12.71 -2.51 -1.98
N MET A 166 -12.60 -1.18 -1.90
CA MET A 166 -13.00 -0.43 -0.71
C MET A 166 -14.52 -0.20 -0.59
N VAL A 167 -15.26 -0.20 -1.69
CA VAL A 167 -16.67 0.23 -1.70
C VAL A 167 -17.61 -0.77 -2.37
N ASN A 168 -17.23 -1.33 -3.51
CA ASN A 168 -18.15 -2.05 -4.40
C ASN A 168 -18.11 -3.58 -4.23
N ASN A 169 -16.94 -4.15 -3.94
CA ASN A 169 -16.80 -5.59 -3.80
C ASN A 169 -17.25 -6.07 -2.41
N HIS A 170 -17.58 -7.36 -2.31
CA HIS A 170 -17.76 -8.03 -1.01
C HIS A 170 -16.40 -8.44 -0.45
N GLU A 171 -15.87 -7.60 0.43
CA GLU A 171 -14.54 -7.74 1.01
C GLU A 171 -14.61 -7.75 2.53
N SER A 172 -13.55 -8.25 3.16
CA SER A 172 -13.41 -8.20 4.61
C SER A 172 -11.97 -7.91 5.04
N ILE A 173 -11.83 -7.27 6.19
CA ILE A 173 -10.56 -7.13 6.90
C ILE A 173 -10.73 -7.53 8.35
N ASP A 174 -9.69 -8.13 8.91
CA ASP A 174 -9.54 -8.36 10.34
C ASP A 174 -8.48 -7.39 10.88
N CYS A 175 -8.78 -6.76 12.02
CA CYS A 175 -8.00 -5.68 12.60
C CYS A 175 -7.48 -6.04 13.98
N TYR A 176 -6.23 -5.69 14.25
CA TYR A 176 -5.51 -5.98 15.48
C TYR A 176 -4.92 -4.70 16.05
N GLY A 177 -5.32 -4.31 17.26
CA GLY A 177 -4.72 -3.18 17.97
C GLY A 177 -3.62 -3.66 18.91
N SER A 178 -2.48 -2.97 18.95
CA SER A 178 -1.35 -3.31 19.83
C SER A 178 -1.70 -3.33 21.32
N TRP A 179 -2.78 -2.65 21.71
CA TRP A 179 -3.31 -2.64 23.07
C TRP A 179 -4.14 -3.88 23.45
N SER A 180 -4.55 -4.71 22.51
CA SER A 180 -5.40 -5.88 22.74
C SER A 180 -4.80 -7.18 22.20
N GLU A 181 -4.08 -7.10 21.08
CA GLU A 181 -3.47 -8.23 20.38
C GLU A 181 -2.04 -7.89 19.95
N PRO A 182 -1.13 -7.61 20.92
CA PRO A 182 0.22 -7.14 20.62
C PRO A 182 1.02 -8.11 19.74
N ASP A 183 0.95 -9.40 20.01
CA ASP A 183 1.70 -10.40 19.27
C ASP A 183 1.28 -10.44 17.79
N ARG A 184 -0.03 -10.52 17.52
CA ARG A 184 -0.54 -10.50 16.13
C ARG A 184 -0.24 -9.18 15.42
N THR A 185 -0.30 -8.06 16.13
CA THR A 185 0.05 -6.75 15.58
C THR A 185 1.53 -6.72 15.20
N ASN A 186 2.41 -7.23 16.07
CA ASN A 186 3.85 -7.30 15.82
C ASN A 186 4.20 -8.26 14.67
N ASP A 187 3.52 -9.40 14.58
CA ASP A 187 3.68 -10.33 13.45
C ASP A 187 3.41 -9.61 12.11
N LYS A 188 2.32 -8.86 12.00
CA LYS A 188 1.98 -8.13 10.78
C LYS A 188 2.95 -6.97 10.48
N ILE A 189 3.48 -6.34 11.52
CA ILE A 189 4.55 -5.35 11.37
C ILE A 189 5.80 -6.01 10.79
N GLN A 190 6.22 -7.15 11.35
CA GLN A 190 7.41 -7.86 10.91
C GLN A 190 7.24 -8.42 9.49
N GLU A 191 6.09 -9.01 9.18
CA GLU A 191 5.77 -9.47 7.83
C GLU A 191 5.89 -8.34 6.80
N PHE A 192 5.37 -7.13 7.11
CA PHE A 192 5.54 -6.00 6.22
C PHE A 192 7.01 -5.57 6.08
N GLU A 193 7.75 -5.47 7.19
CA GLU A 193 9.18 -5.11 7.15
C GLU A 193 9.99 -6.12 6.33
N ASP A 194 9.71 -7.42 6.46
CA ASP A 194 10.40 -8.46 5.69
C ASP A 194 10.12 -8.31 4.18
N ILE A 195 8.88 -7.97 3.80
CA ILE A 195 8.54 -7.66 2.40
C ILE A 195 9.27 -6.40 1.94
N TRP A 196 9.24 -5.35 2.77
CA TRP A 196 9.86 -4.07 2.46
C TRP A 196 11.37 -4.20 2.26
N GLU A 197 12.05 -4.92 3.12
CA GLU A 197 13.51 -5.12 3.04
C GLU A 197 13.92 -6.22 2.04
N GLY A 198 12.97 -6.91 1.39
CA GLY A 198 13.25 -7.98 0.43
C GLY A 198 13.72 -9.29 1.07
N ASN A 199 13.38 -9.51 2.34
CA ASN A 199 13.78 -10.70 3.11
C ASN A 199 12.83 -11.89 2.90
N VAL A 200 11.73 -11.71 2.15
CA VAL A 200 10.77 -12.78 1.89
C VAL A 200 11.31 -13.74 0.83
N PRO A 201 11.51 -15.04 1.14
CA PRO A 201 11.98 -16.00 0.17
C PRO A 201 11.04 -16.08 -1.05
N GLY A 202 11.61 -15.99 -2.25
CA GLY A 202 10.85 -16.13 -3.50
C GLY A 202 10.12 -14.86 -3.96
N VAL A 203 10.25 -13.75 -3.26
CA VAL A 203 9.72 -12.44 -3.65
C VAL A 203 10.86 -11.44 -3.80
N ASP A 204 10.82 -10.64 -4.85
CA ASP A 204 11.67 -9.45 -5.00
C ASP A 204 10.83 -8.19 -4.86
N ALA A 205 11.40 -7.15 -4.25
CA ALA A 205 10.81 -5.83 -4.15
C ALA A 205 11.77 -4.77 -4.70
N ILE A 206 11.28 -3.91 -5.58
CA ILE A 206 12.08 -2.89 -6.27
C ILE A 206 11.55 -1.52 -5.90
N ASP A 207 12.46 -0.62 -5.61
CA ASP A 207 12.16 0.78 -5.35
C ASP A 207 11.64 1.48 -6.62
N PHE A 208 10.32 1.61 -6.69
CA PHE A 208 9.65 2.32 -7.78
C PHE A 208 9.89 3.83 -7.71
N THR A 209 10.04 4.38 -6.51
CA THR A 209 10.24 5.82 -6.30
C THR A 209 11.51 6.29 -6.96
N LYS A 210 12.61 5.53 -6.84
CA LYS A 210 13.88 5.83 -7.51
C LYS A 210 13.81 5.68 -9.03
N ALA A 211 13.09 4.67 -9.52
CA ALA A 211 12.89 4.48 -10.95
C ALA A 211 12.02 5.58 -11.57
N SER A 212 11.10 6.17 -10.80
CA SER A 212 10.18 7.21 -11.26
C SER A 212 10.73 8.64 -11.17
N ASP A 213 11.79 8.89 -10.40
CA ASP A 213 12.42 10.23 -10.29
C ASP A 213 12.84 10.81 -11.63
N GLU A 214 13.20 9.95 -12.58
CA GLU A 214 13.50 10.36 -13.96
C GLU A 214 12.25 10.60 -14.81
N LEU A 215 11.10 10.07 -14.42
CA LEU A 215 9.83 10.20 -15.13
C LEU A 215 9.03 11.44 -14.71
N PHE A 216 9.28 11.97 -13.50
CA PHE A 216 8.62 13.16 -12.96
C PHE A 216 9.43 14.45 -13.17
N LYS A 217 10.62 14.38 -13.78
CA LYS A 217 11.45 15.52 -14.22
C LYS A 217 11.16 15.89 -15.66
#